data_35bdc451287d773157d5871708cd2028
#
_entry.id   35bdc451287d773157d5871708cd2028
#
_cell.length_a   1.000
_cell.length_b   1.000
_cell.length_c   1.000
_cell.angle_alpha   90.00
_cell.angle_beta   90.00
_cell.angle_gamma   90.00
#
_symmetry.space_group_name_H-M   'P 1'
#
loop_
_entity.id
_entity.type
_entity.pdbx_description
1 polymer ?
#
loop_
_entity_poly.entity_id
_entity_poly.type
_entity_poly.pdbx_seq_one_letter_code
_entity_poly.pdbx_strand_id
1 'polypeptide(L)'
;MVPGDFVLKMKQGDSVVFSASTKEQSPASIRRKFNAYAAEAPHITGLEDQLKHCADSLISNHNGRKMICAGLSWLKTGLLRETLFSIAGLTLYAGRPEDFEEILDNLIANEEDRLFTKTTQVEAPLLMTVALQDYISSGADPKKVWNKYSTTLKKILESYLPGGREEISMQPDGLLWAQKYRTALTWMNAYVNGVPV
;
A
#
# COMPACT_ATOMS: atom_id res chain seq x y z
N MET A 1 24.51 5.86 -15.31
CA MET A 1 24.98 5.23 -16.56
C MET A 1 23.77 5.10 -17.45
N VAL A 2 23.77 5.68 -18.64
CA VAL A 2 22.72 5.55 -19.65
C VAL A 2 23.15 4.43 -20.58
N PRO A 3 22.37 3.35 -20.74
CA PRO A 3 22.79 2.19 -21.54
C PRO A 3 22.78 2.43 -23.06
N GLY A 4 22.13 3.50 -23.52
CA GLY A 4 22.01 3.87 -24.93
C GLY A 4 20.62 4.36 -25.30
N ASP A 5 20.46 4.77 -26.55
CA ASP A 5 19.22 5.28 -27.12
C ASP A 5 18.77 4.40 -28.28
N PHE A 6 17.43 4.27 -28.45
CA PHE A 6 16.85 3.67 -29.62
C PHE A 6 16.35 4.77 -30.56
N VAL A 7 16.92 4.87 -31.74
CA VAL A 7 16.48 5.82 -32.78
C VAL A 7 15.76 5.08 -33.88
N LEU A 8 14.48 5.33 -34.06
CA LEU A 8 13.61 4.66 -35.01
C LEU A 8 12.91 5.66 -35.93
N LYS A 9 12.91 5.41 -37.22
CA LYS A 9 12.09 6.15 -38.17
C LYS A 9 10.77 5.43 -38.33
N MET A 10 9.66 6.08 -37.93
CA MET A 10 8.32 5.50 -37.98
C MET A 10 7.41 6.31 -38.92
N LYS A 11 6.48 5.62 -39.59
CA LYS A 11 5.39 6.20 -40.36
C LYS A 11 4.06 6.02 -39.62
N GLN A 12 3.05 6.74 -40.06
CA GLN A 12 1.70 6.54 -39.53
C GLN A 12 1.25 5.09 -39.70
N GLY A 13 0.79 4.46 -38.62
CA GLY A 13 0.37 3.07 -38.57
C GLY A 13 1.46 2.07 -38.18
N ASP A 14 2.74 2.49 -38.10
CA ASP A 14 3.81 1.63 -37.62
C ASP A 14 3.69 1.38 -36.12
N SER A 15 4.02 0.18 -35.70
CA SER A 15 4.10 -0.20 -34.29
C SER A 15 5.44 -0.85 -33.96
N VAL A 16 6.01 -0.48 -32.82
CA VAL A 16 7.25 -1.06 -32.30
C VAL A 16 7.01 -1.65 -30.93
N VAL A 17 7.52 -2.84 -30.70
CA VAL A 17 7.44 -3.52 -29.40
C VAL A 17 8.84 -3.58 -28.80
N PHE A 18 9.01 -2.99 -27.61
CA PHE A 18 10.22 -3.10 -26.80
C PHE A 18 10.04 -4.18 -25.74
N SER A 19 11.09 -4.94 -25.50
CA SER A 19 11.11 -5.92 -24.40
C SER A 19 12.43 -5.82 -23.66
N ALA A 20 12.34 -5.81 -22.33
CA ALA A 20 13.50 -5.96 -21.46
C ALA A 20 13.43 -7.34 -20.80
N SER A 21 14.52 -8.11 -20.91
CA SER A 21 14.58 -9.48 -20.39
C SER A 21 16.00 -9.83 -19.96
N THR A 22 16.13 -10.64 -18.92
CA THR A 22 17.40 -11.25 -18.52
C THR A 22 17.79 -12.47 -19.36
N LYS A 23 16.88 -12.92 -20.23
CA LYS A 23 17.11 -14.04 -21.16
C LYS A 23 16.91 -13.55 -22.59
N GLU A 24 17.75 -14.06 -23.50
CA GLU A 24 17.59 -13.80 -24.93
C GLU A 24 16.21 -14.24 -25.42
N GLN A 25 15.57 -13.41 -26.23
CA GLN A 25 14.24 -13.65 -26.81
C GLN A 25 14.24 -13.35 -28.29
N SER A 26 13.61 -14.22 -29.07
CA SER A 26 13.44 -13.95 -30.49
C SER A 26 12.39 -12.86 -30.73
N PRO A 27 12.53 -12.04 -31.81
CA PRO A 27 11.54 -11.03 -32.18
C PRO A 27 10.12 -11.58 -32.34
N ALA A 28 9.99 -12.79 -32.90
CA ALA A 28 8.69 -13.47 -33.04
C ALA A 28 8.07 -13.83 -31.68
N SER A 29 8.88 -14.27 -30.70
CA SER A 29 8.43 -14.56 -29.35
C SER A 29 7.97 -13.29 -28.64
N ILE A 30 8.70 -12.19 -28.76
CA ILE A 30 8.36 -10.90 -28.17
C ILE A 30 7.01 -10.41 -28.71
N ARG A 31 6.84 -10.41 -30.04
CA ARG A 31 5.58 -9.98 -30.67
C ARG A 31 4.40 -10.86 -30.28
N ARG A 32 4.57 -12.18 -30.23
CA ARG A 32 3.52 -13.10 -29.79
C ARG A 32 3.08 -12.83 -28.34
N LYS A 33 4.03 -12.63 -27.42
CA LYS A 33 3.75 -12.31 -26.02
C LYS A 33 3.02 -10.97 -25.89
N PHE A 34 3.48 -9.96 -26.63
CA PHE A 34 2.83 -8.65 -26.63
C PHE A 34 1.38 -8.75 -27.15
N ASN A 35 1.14 -9.46 -28.25
CA ASN A 35 -0.20 -9.62 -28.80
C ASN A 35 -1.14 -10.38 -27.85
N ALA A 36 -0.64 -11.43 -27.17
CA ALA A 36 -1.40 -12.13 -26.14
C ALA A 36 -1.76 -11.20 -24.98
N TYR A 37 -0.79 -10.46 -24.46
CA TYR A 37 -1.01 -9.47 -23.40
C TYR A 37 -2.01 -8.37 -23.82
N ALA A 38 -1.86 -7.84 -25.03
CA ALA A 38 -2.75 -6.81 -25.56
C ALA A 38 -4.19 -7.32 -25.77
N ALA A 39 -4.36 -8.61 -26.11
CA ALA A 39 -5.68 -9.23 -26.26
C ALA A 39 -6.37 -9.48 -24.90
N GLU A 40 -5.59 -9.69 -23.84
CA GLU A 40 -6.09 -9.87 -22.47
C GLU A 40 -6.24 -8.53 -21.72
N ALA A 41 -5.71 -7.43 -22.27
CA ALA A 41 -5.75 -6.13 -21.65
C ALA A 41 -7.22 -5.68 -21.47
N PRO A 42 -7.60 -5.17 -20.28
CA PRO A 42 -8.96 -4.74 -20.02
C PRO A 42 -9.36 -3.59 -20.94
N HIS A 43 -10.60 -3.64 -21.43
CA HIS A 43 -11.16 -2.57 -22.25
C HIS A 43 -11.56 -1.40 -21.33
N ILE A 44 -10.73 -0.37 -21.30
CA ILE A 44 -10.95 0.80 -20.47
C ILE A 44 -11.82 1.80 -21.25
N THR A 45 -13.06 2.01 -20.77
CA THR A 45 -14.05 2.90 -21.43
C THR A 45 -14.24 4.22 -20.74
N GLY A 46 -13.77 4.37 -19.50
CA GLY A 46 -13.97 5.59 -18.73
C GLY A 46 -13.06 5.71 -17.51
N LEU A 47 -13.24 6.78 -16.74
CA LEU A 47 -12.45 7.06 -15.55
C LEU A 47 -12.58 5.96 -14.50
N GLU A 48 -13.79 5.43 -14.29
CA GLU A 48 -14.02 4.36 -13.31
C GLU A 48 -13.23 3.09 -13.63
N ASP A 49 -13.29 2.66 -14.90
CA ASP A 49 -12.52 1.48 -15.36
C ASP A 49 -11.02 1.73 -15.23
N GLN A 50 -10.56 2.96 -15.54
CA GLN A 50 -9.16 3.34 -15.38
C GLN A 50 -8.73 3.26 -13.91
N LEU A 51 -9.54 3.77 -12.99
CA LEU A 51 -9.23 3.74 -11.56
C LEU A 51 -9.20 2.30 -11.01
N LYS A 52 -10.16 1.46 -11.41
CA LYS A 52 -10.16 0.03 -11.05
C LYS A 52 -8.92 -0.69 -11.59
N HIS A 53 -8.56 -0.46 -12.84
CA HIS A 53 -7.35 -1.04 -13.41
C HIS A 53 -6.07 -0.58 -12.71
N CYS A 54 -5.99 0.70 -12.34
CA CYS A 54 -4.89 1.20 -11.53
C CYS A 54 -4.85 0.54 -10.14
N ALA A 55 -6.01 0.39 -9.49
CA ALA A 55 -6.10 -0.30 -8.20
C ALA A 55 -5.61 -1.76 -8.30
N ASP A 56 -6.01 -2.49 -9.35
CA ASP A 56 -5.53 -3.85 -9.62
C ASP A 56 -4.01 -3.93 -9.74
N SER A 57 -3.40 -2.95 -10.40
CA SER A 57 -1.95 -2.92 -10.62
C SER A 57 -1.16 -2.69 -9.32
N LEU A 58 -1.77 -2.09 -8.29
CA LEU A 58 -1.15 -1.83 -6.99
C LEU A 58 -1.33 -2.96 -5.99
N ILE A 59 -2.21 -3.93 -6.26
CA ILE A 59 -2.35 -5.13 -5.44
C ILE A 59 -1.49 -6.25 -6.03
N SER A 60 -0.54 -6.73 -5.26
CA SER A 60 0.34 -7.83 -5.65
C SER A 60 0.14 -9.05 -4.78
N ASN A 61 0.43 -10.22 -5.34
CA ASN A 61 0.51 -11.47 -4.59
C ASN A 61 1.98 -11.84 -4.42
N HIS A 62 2.44 -11.87 -3.18
CA HIS A 62 3.79 -12.28 -2.85
C HIS A 62 3.74 -13.51 -1.94
N ASN A 63 4.25 -14.65 -2.43
CA ASN A 63 4.23 -15.93 -1.71
C ASN A 63 2.81 -16.35 -1.23
N GLY A 64 1.79 -16.15 -2.05
CA GLY A 64 0.41 -16.48 -1.73
C GLY A 64 -0.29 -15.47 -0.80
N ARG A 65 0.31 -14.32 -0.53
CA ARG A 65 -0.27 -13.26 0.31
C ARG A 65 -0.50 -12.00 -0.49
N LYS A 66 -1.72 -11.50 -0.48
CA LYS A 66 -2.03 -10.20 -1.10
C LYS A 66 -1.49 -9.07 -0.24
N MET A 67 -0.95 -8.05 -0.91
CA MET A 67 -0.45 -6.82 -0.29
C MET A 67 -0.62 -5.65 -1.25
N ILE A 68 -0.69 -4.45 -0.70
CA ILE A 68 -0.65 -3.20 -1.47
C ILE A 68 0.81 -2.79 -1.63
N CYS A 69 1.21 -2.55 -2.89
CA CYS A 69 2.52 -2.01 -3.22
C CYS A 69 2.49 -0.49 -3.10
N ALA A 70 3.38 0.10 -2.29
CA ALA A 70 3.48 1.56 -2.16
C ALA A 70 4.06 2.24 -3.42
N GLY A 71 4.64 1.48 -4.33
CA GLY A 71 5.15 1.95 -5.63
C GLY A 71 5.44 0.80 -6.56
N LEU A 72 5.07 0.99 -7.83
CA LEU A 72 5.26 -0.01 -8.88
C LEU A 72 6.74 -0.25 -9.15
N SER A 73 7.07 -1.49 -9.43
CA SER A 73 8.36 -2.08 -9.79
C SER A 73 9.48 -2.07 -8.74
N TRP A 74 9.65 -1.07 -7.91
CA TRP A 74 10.75 -1.01 -6.94
C TRP A 74 10.33 -1.12 -5.47
N LEU A 75 9.12 -0.70 -5.09
CA LEU A 75 8.58 -0.87 -3.73
C LEU A 75 7.65 -2.08 -3.67
N LYS A 76 8.23 -3.26 -3.66
CA LYS A 76 7.48 -4.54 -3.69
C LYS A 76 6.89 -4.96 -2.34
N THR A 77 7.29 -4.30 -1.27
CA THR A 77 6.79 -4.58 0.08
C THR A 77 5.72 -3.57 0.46
N GLY A 78 4.64 -4.06 1.05
CA GLY A 78 3.62 -3.20 1.65
C GLY A 78 4.24 -2.38 2.78
N LEU A 79 4.03 -1.07 2.76
CA LEU A 79 4.39 -0.17 3.85
C LEU A 79 3.15 0.05 4.70
N LEU A 80 3.30 0.04 6.02
CA LEU A 80 2.19 0.08 6.97
C LEU A 80 1.26 1.29 6.76
N ARG A 81 1.83 2.49 6.71
CA ARG A 81 1.08 3.73 6.51
C ARG A 81 0.36 3.76 5.17
N GLU A 82 1.11 3.51 4.10
CA GLU A 82 0.62 3.57 2.72
C GLU A 82 -0.49 2.54 2.50
N THR A 83 -0.34 1.34 3.07
CA THR A 83 -1.37 0.29 3.01
C THR A 83 -2.62 0.72 3.75
N LEU A 84 -2.52 1.14 5.02
CA LEU A 84 -3.70 1.52 5.81
C LEU A 84 -4.40 2.77 5.29
N PHE A 85 -3.67 3.70 4.68
CA PHE A 85 -4.24 4.90 4.09
C PHE A 85 -5.00 4.61 2.79
N SER A 86 -4.54 3.65 1.99
CA SER A 86 -5.08 3.38 0.65
C SER A 86 -5.99 2.15 0.56
N ILE A 87 -6.00 1.28 1.57
CA ILE A 87 -6.68 -0.02 1.51
C ILE A 87 -8.16 0.09 1.15
N ALA A 88 -8.90 1.03 1.74
CA ALA A 88 -10.32 1.20 1.45
C ALA A 88 -10.55 1.59 -0.02
N GLY A 89 -9.77 2.55 -0.54
CA GLY A 89 -9.86 3.00 -1.92
C GLY A 89 -9.53 1.90 -2.92
N LEU A 90 -8.45 1.16 -2.67
CA LEU A 90 -7.96 0.13 -3.59
C LEU A 90 -8.73 -1.20 -3.52
N THR A 91 -9.54 -1.41 -2.49
CA THR A 91 -10.32 -2.64 -2.31
C THR A 91 -11.82 -2.38 -2.25
N LEU A 92 -12.33 -1.77 -1.19
CA LEU A 92 -13.77 -1.58 -0.96
C LEU A 92 -14.43 -0.78 -2.08
N TYR A 93 -13.89 0.38 -2.39
CA TYR A 93 -14.41 1.26 -3.44
C TYR A 93 -14.09 0.77 -4.86
N ALA A 94 -13.10 -0.13 -4.99
CA ALA A 94 -12.85 -0.84 -6.24
C ALA A 94 -13.73 -2.11 -6.43
N GLY A 95 -14.64 -2.40 -5.46
CA GLY A 95 -15.58 -3.52 -5.54
C GLY A 95 -15.00 -4.87 -5.14
N ARG A 96 -13.95 -4.88 -4.28
CA ARG A 96 -13.24 -6.10 -3.83
C ARG A 96 -13.14 -6.17 -2.30
N PRO A 97 -14.25 -6.27 -1.58
CA PRO A 97 -14.24 -6.29 -0.11
C PRO A 97 -13.50 -7.50 0.49
N GLU A 98 -13.42 -8.61 -0.24
CA GLU A 98 -12.66 -9.80 0.15
C GLU A 98 -11.15 -9.53 0.21
N ASP A 99 -10.62 -8.69 -0.68
CA ASP A 99 -9.21 -8.29 -0.69
C ASP A 99 -8.87 -7.42 0.52
N PHE A 100 -9.83 -6.63 1.02
CA PHE A 100 -9.64 -5.82 2.21
C PHE A 100 -9.25 -6.66 3.43
N GLU A 101 -10.05 -7.68 3.76
CA GLU A 101 -9.79 -8.53 4.92
C GLU A 101 -8.47 -9.29 4.77
N GLU A 102 -8.21 -9.88 3.60
CA GLU A 102 -6.99 -10.63 3.35
C GLU A 102 -5.73 -9.75 3.50
N ILE A 103 -5.75 -8.55 2.93
CA ILE A 103 -4.61 -7.61 3.01
C ILE A 103 -4.43 -7.13 4.45
N LEU A 104 -5.52 -6.79 5.16
CA LEU A 104 -5.43 -6.32 6.53
C LEU A 104 -4.93 -7.41 7.48
N ASP A 105 -5.39 -8.65 7.33
CA ASP A 105 -4.93 -9.79 8.12
C ASP A 105 -3.44 -10.07 7.88
N ASN A 106 -3.01 -10.04 6.62
CA ASN A 106 -1.60 -10.18 6.26
C ASN A 106 -0.73 -9.06 6.84
N LEU A 107 -1.25 -7.82 6.82
CA LEU A 107 -0.56 -6.66 7.39
C LEU A 107 -0.38 -6.83 8.90
N ILE A 108 -1.43 -7.19 9.63
CA ILE A 108 -1.38 -7.41 11.09
C ILE A 108 -0.37 -8.51 11.42
N ALA A 109 -0.41 -9.64 10.71
CA ALA A 109 0.47 -10.77 10.96
C ALA A 109 1.96 -10.46 10.67
N ASN A 110 2.25 -9.59 9.70
CA ASN A 110 3.63 -9.29 9.30
C ASN A 110 4.23 -8.06 10.00
N GLU A 111 3.39 -7.14 10.47
CA GLU A 111 3.79 -5.84 11.02
C GLU A 111 3.46 -5.68 12.50
N GLU A 112 3.24 -6.78 13.24
CA GLU A 112 2.84 -6.75 14.65
C GLU A 112 3.76 -5.86 15.48
N ASP A 113 5.07 -6.02 15.36
CA ASP A 113 6.05 -5.18 16.07
C ASP A 113 5.91 -3.69 15.74
N ARG A 114 5.66 -3.35 14.47
CA ARG A 114 5.53 -1.96 14.03
C ARG A 114 4.19 -1.36 14.43
N LEU A 115 3.13 -2.17 14.48
CA LEU A 115 1.84 -1.71 14.95
C LEU A 115 1.86 -1.33 16.43
N PHE A 116 2.62 -2.04 17.27
CA PHE A 116 2.50 -1.90 18.72
C PHE A 116 3.71 -1.28 19.41
N THR A 117 4.94 -1.57 18.95
CA THR A 117 6.14 -1.26 19.74
C THR A 117 7.22 -0.49 19.00
N LYS A 118 7.45 -0.77 17.73
CA LYS A 118 8.61 -0.25 16.96
C LYS A 118 8.24 0.70 15.84
N THR A 119 7.06 1.32 15.88
CA THR A 119 6.70 2.23 14.80
C THR A 119 7.57 3.50 14.83
N THR A 120 8.00 3.89 13.65
CA THR A 120 8.53 5.25 13.39
C THR A 120 7.49 6.13 12.71
N GLN A 121 6.21 5.73 12.76
CA GLN A 121 5.09 6.39 12.09
C GLN A 121 3.95 6.49 13.09
N VAL A 122 3.84 7.64 13.75
CA VAL A 122 2.88 7.83 14.84
C VAL A 122 1.44 7.64 14.40
N GLU A 123 1.09 8.02 13.20
CA GLU A 123 -0.27 7.95 12.68
C GLU A 123 -0.64 6.58 12.10
N ALA A 124 0.34 5.77 11.68
CA ALA A 124 0.06 4.56 10.91
C ALA A 124 -0.83 3.54 11.66
N PRO A 125 -0.57 3.18 12.93
CA PRO A 125 -1.47 2.28 13.65
C PRO A 125 -2.88 2.85 13.86
N LEU A 126 -3.01 4.18 13.99
CA LEU A 126 -4.31 4.84 14.16
C LEU A 126 -5.15 4.78 12.87
N LEU A 127 -4.52 4.77 11.70
CA LEU A 127 -5.22 4.61 10.41
C LEU A 127 -5.97 3.27 10.31
N MET A 128 -5.59 2.26 11.08
CA MET A 128 -6.34 1.01 11.14
C MET A 128 -7.78 1.21 11.61
N THR A 129 -8.00 2.13 12.56
CA THR A 129 -9.35 2.46 13.03
C THR A 129 -10.19 3.07 11.91
N VAL A 130 -9.60 3.96 11.11
CA VAL A 130 -10.26 4.58 9.95
C VAL A 130 -10.57 3.52 8.89
N ALA A 131 -9.61 2.67 8.56
CA ALA A 131 -9.81 1.60 7.58
C ALA A 131 -10.94 0.64 7.98
N LEU A 132 -11.02 0.25 9.26
CA LEU A 132 -12.10 -0.60 9.77
C LEU A 132 -13.45 0.12 9.79
N GLN A 133 -13.47 1.44 10.03
CA GLN A 133 -14.70 2.24 9.93
C GLN A 133 -15.20 2.29 8.48
N ASP A 134 -14.32 2.47 7.52
CA ASP A 134 -14.67 2.42 6.09
C ASP A 134 -15.20 1.03 5.71
N TYR A 135 -14.59 -0.04 6.23
CA TYR A 135 -15.06 -1.40 6.00
C TYR A 135 -16.49 -1.62 6.52
N ILE A 136 -16.80 -1.17 7.74
CA ILE A 136 -18.16 -1.22 8.29
C ILE A 136 -19.12 -0.36 7.44
N SER A 137 -18.69 0.83 7.04
CA SER A 137 -19.51 1.74 6.21
C SER A 137 -19.79 1.17 4.82
N SER A 138 -18.93 0.29 4.31
CA SER A 138 -19.14 -0.41 3.04
C SER A 138 -20.08 -1.62 3.13
N GLY A 139 -20.59 -1.95 4.33
CA GLY A 139 -21.58 -3.00 4.55
C GLY A 139 -21.10 -4.21 5.35
N ALA A 140 -19.86 -4.20 5.88
CA ALA A 140 -19.40 -5.27 6.77
C ALA A 140 -20.17 -5.27 8.11
N ASP A 141 -20.41 -6.47 8.66
CA ASP A 141 -21.08 -6.62 9.96
C ASP A 141 -20.21 -6.08 11.11
N PRO A 142 -20.64 -5.01 11.81
CA PRO A 142 -19.85 -4.40 12.88
C PRO A 142 -19.48 -5.38 14.01
N LYS A 143 -20.37 -6.35 14.31
CA LYS A 143 -20.10 -7.36 15.35
C LYS A 143 -18.98 -8.30 14.93
N LYS A 144 -18.98 -8.74 13.66
CA LYS A 144 -17.91 -9.61 13.13
C LYS A 144 -16.59 -8.87 13.10
N VAL A 145 -16.58 -7.62 12.62
CA VAL A 145 -15.40 -6.75 12.59
C VAL A 145 -14.84 -6.55 14.00
N TRP A 146 -15.70 -6.24 14.97
CA TRP A 146 -15.29 -6.09 16.38
C TRP A 146 -14.71 -7.37 16.96
N ASN A 147 -15.38 -8.50 16.77
CA ASN A 147 -14.91 -9.79 17.27
C ASN A 147 -13.54 -10.17 16.72
N LYS A 148 -13.28 -9.84 15.44
CA LYS A 148 -12.02 -10.16 14.77
C LYS A 148 -10.88 -9.23 15.17
N TYR A 149 -11.12 -7.91 15.22
CA TYR A 149 -10.05 -6.90 15.29
C TYR A 149 -9.95 -6.16 16.63
N SER A 150 -10.90 -6.36 17.57
CA SER A 150 -10.93 -5.61 18.84
C SER A 150 -9.67 -5.79 19.68
N THR A 151 -9.08 -6.98 19.70
CA THR A 151 -7.82 -7.23 20.43
C THR A 151 -6.68 -6.40 19.87
N THR A 152 -6.56 -6.32 18.55
CA THR A 152 -5.55 -5.51 17.87
C THR A 152 -5.78 -4.02 18.13
N LEU A 153 -7.03 -3.54 18.04
CA LEU A 153 -7.37 -2.14 18.31
C LEU A 153 -7.07 -1.76 19.77
N LYS A 154 -7.36 -2.64 20.73
CA LYS A 154 -7.02 -2.40 22.15
C LYS A 154 -5.51 -2.31 22.34
N LYS A 155 -4.72 -3.22 21.79
CA LYS A 155 -3.26 -3.16 21.84
C LYS A 155 -2.71 -1.88 21.22
N ILE A 156 -3.28 -1.43 20.09
CA ILE A 156 -2.91 -0.14 19.49
C ILE A 156 -3.18 0.99 20.47
N LEU A 157 -4.39 1.09 21.02
CA LEU A 157 -4.75 2.12 21.98
C LEU A 157 -3.83 2.11 23.21
N GLU A 158 -3.62 0.94 23.82
CA GLU A 158 -2.75 0.76 24.98
C GLU A 158 -1.31 1.21 24.69
N SER A 159 -0.82 1.01 23.46
CA SER A 159 0.51 1.45 23.08
C SER A 159 0.70 2.97 23.05
N TYR A 160 -0.36 3.75 22.98
CA TYR A 160 -0.32 5.22 23.05
C TYR A 160 -0.54 5.78 24.46
N LEU A 161 -0.99 4.95 25.40
CA LEU A 161 -1.12 5.38 26.79
C LEU A 161 0.24 5.58 27.46
N PRO A 162 0.32 6.38 28.54
CA PRO A 162 1.56 6.58 29.27
C PRO A 162 2.21 5.25 29.69
N GLY A 163 3.49 5.08 29.34
CA GLY A 163 4.25 3.83 29.57
C GLY A 163 4.12 2.77 28.46
N GLY A 164 3.32 3.00 27.42
CA GLY A 164 3.20 2.09 26.30
C GLY A 164 4.39 2.15 25.32
N ARG A 165 4.89 3.36 25.04
CA ARG A 165 6.05 3.62 24.16
C ARG A 165 6.91 4.74 24.74
N GLU A 166 8.23 4.66 24.55
CA GLU A 166 9.15 5.69 25.02
C GLU A 166 9.05 6.99 24.22
N GLU A 167 8.89 6.86 22.88
CA GLU A 167 8.94 8.01 21.99
C GLU A 167 7.56 8.60 21.65
N ILE A 168 6.48 7.93 22.04
CA ILE A 168 5.11 8.35 21.71
C ILE A 168 4.22 8.11 22.92
N SER A 169 3.53 9.15 23.41
CA SER A 169 2.60 8.99 24.52
C SER A 169 1.48 10.03 24.50
N MET A 170 0.32 9.63 24.97
CA MET A 170 -0.79 10.55 25.18
C MET A 170 -0.50 11.44 26.39
N GLN A 171 -0.71 12.74 26.22
CA GLN A 171 -0.57 13.74 27.26
C GLN A 171 -1.87 13.92 28.06
N PRO A 172 -1.84 14.57 29.23
CA PRO A 172 -3.05 14.82 30.04
C PRO A 172 -4.15 15.59 29.31
N ASP A 173 -3.81 16.37 28.30
CA ASP A 173 -4.75 17.11 27.44
C ASP A 173 -5.37 16.25 26.31
N GLY A 174 -4.98 14.97 26.21
CA GLY A 174 -5.44 14.03 25.19
C GLY A 174 -4.69 14.10 23.87
N LEU A 175 -3.70 14.98 23.74
CA LEU A 175 -2.86 15.05 22.54
C LEU A 175 -1.73 14.02 22.59
N LEU A 176 -1.29 13.58 21.43
CA LEU A 176 -0.14 12.69 21.32
C LEU A 176 1.14 13.52 21.25
N TRP A 177 2.04 13.27 22.18
CA TRP A 177 3.43 13.71 22.10
C TRP A 177 4.25 12.63 21.40
N ALA A 178 5.07 13.04 20.44
CA ALA A 178 5.93 12.13 19.70
C ALA A 178 7.28 12.78 19.43
N GLN A 179 8.36 12.19 19.96
CA GLN A 179 9.72 12.66 19.73
C GLN A 179 10.71 11.51 19.74
N LYS A 180 11.58 11.49 18.73
CA LYS A 180 12.73 10.58 18.67
C LYS A 180 13.95 11.31 18.13
N TYR A 181 15.09 11.12 18.78
CA TYR A 181 16.33 11.77 18.34
C TYR A 181 16.66 11.43 16.88
N ARG A 182 16.83 12.46 16.08
CA ARG A 182 17.16 12.39 14.63
C ARG A 182 16.21 11.54 13.77
N THR A 183 15.00 11.28 14.22
CA THR A 183 14.03 10.49 13.45
C THR A 183 12.71 11.23 13.41
N ALA A 184 12.22 11.56 12.23
CA ALA A 184 10.86 12.06 12.06
C ALA A 184 9.87 10.93 12.28
N LEU A 185 8.85 11.17 13.12
CA LEU A 185 7.84 10.17 13.48
C LEU A 185 6.50 10.38 12.77
N THR A 186 6.40 11.41 11.92
CA THR A 186 5.17 11.72 11.18
C THR A 186 5.37 11.53 9.67
N TRP A 187 4.27 11.48 8.94
CA TRP A 187 4.27 11.37 7.48
C TRP A 187 5.02 12.51 6.77
N MET A 188 5.09 13.68 7.39
CA MET A 188 5.75 14.85 6.82
C MET A 188 7.27 14.69 6.70
N ASN A 189 7.88 13.81 7.51
CA ASN A 189 9.35 13.66 7.56
C ASN A 189 10.07 15.02 7.62
N ALA A 190 9.49 15.96 8.38
CA ALA A 190 9.97 17.34 8.42
C ALA A 190 11.15 17.49 9.38
N TYR A 191 12.12 18.32 8.97
CA TYR A 191 13.30 18.63 9.75
C TYR A 191 13.57 20.13 9.72
N VAL A 192 13.90 20.71 10.88
CA VAL A 192 14.39 22.08 11.00
C VAL A 192 15.79 22.02 11.60
N ASN A 193 16.79 22.52 10.86
CA ASN A 193 18.21 22.47 11.26
C ASN A 193 18.68 21.05 11.64
N GLY A 194 18.21 20.02 10.93
CA GLY A 194 18.56 18.62 11.19
C GLY A 194 17.86 17.98 12.39
N VAL A 195 16.91 18.68 13.00
CA VAL A 195 16.06 18.19 14.09
C VAL A 195 14.67 17.87 13.53
N PRO A 196 14.11 16.66 13.75
CA PRO A 196 12.73 16.34 13.39
C PRO A 196 11.73 17.26 14.08
N VAL A 197 10.70 17.68 13.37
CA VAL A 197 9.58 18.49 13.89
C VAL A 197 8.25 17.80 13.67
#